data_eb5f807f311c6ef9aeeaf77434dd13ff
#
_entry.id   eb5f807f311c6ef9aeeaf77434dd13ff
#
_cell.length_a   1.000
_cell.length_b   1.000
_cell.length_c   1.000
_cell.angle_alpha   90.00
_cell.angle_beta   90.00
_cell.angle_gamma   90.00
#
_symmetry.space_group_name_H-M   'P 1'
#
loop_
_entity.id
_entity.type
_entity.pdbx_description
1 polymer ?
#
loop_
_entity_poly.entity_id
_entity_poly.type
_entity_poly.pdbx_seq_one_letter_code
_entity_poly.pdbx_strand_id
1 'polypeptide(L)'
;MARPKKRSKTKKILFAVEIIVLLVFIGGLYVYGQLMSRMDKTNTQKLDTQKVQVNEEVQDAINSEDSHLTGYTTYALFGIDSRSANMKFSGNQNSDTMIIASVNNDTKDVKLVSIYRDTLLNLGNDTYSKANAAYAYGGPEQAITMLNTNLD
;
A
#
# COMPACT_ATOMS: atom_id res chain seq x y z
N MET A 1 -51.79 32.95 -34.20
CA MET A 1 -51.04 31.70 -34.30
C MET A 1 -49.56 32.01 -34.47
N ALA A 2 -48.72 31.78 -33.44
CA ALA A 2 -47.29 32.04 -33.49
C ALA A 2 -46.57 30.85 -34.13
N ARG A 3 -45.80 31.09 -35.22
CA ARG A 3 -45.00 30.08 -35.94
C ARG A 3 -43.84 29.62 -35.07
N PRO A 4 -43.59 28.30 -34.90
CA PRO A 4 -42.47 27.78 -34.16
C PRO A 4 -41.14 28.19 -34.83
N LYS A 5 -40.27 28.86 -34.08
CA LYS A 5 -38.94 29.29 -34.53
C LYS A 5 -38.05 28.09 -34.78
N LYS A 6 -37.74 27.78 -36.06
CA LYS A 6 -36.89 26.66 -36.49
C LYS A 6 -35.49 26.84 -35.88
N ARG A 7 -35.09 26.02 -34.87
CA ARG A 7 -33.75 26.04 -34.29
C ARG A 7 -32.71 25.77 -35.37
N SER A 8 -31.75 26.67 -35.51
CA SER A 8 -30.63 26.54 -36.46
C SER A 8 -29.90 25.21 -36.27
N LYS A 9 -29.48 24.54 -37.38
CA LYS A 9 -28.72 23.28 -37.35
C LYS A 9 -27.49 23.36 -36.43
N THR A 10 -26.83 24.51 -36.39
CA THR A 10 -25.68 24.83 -35.54
C THR A 10 -26.00 24.70 -34.05
N LYS A 11 -27.18 25.18 -33.58
CA LYS A 11 -27.59 25.04 -32.17
C LYS A 11 -27.85 23.60 -31.77
N LYS A 12 -28.32 22.76 -32.72
CA LYS A 12 -28.51 21.32 -32.46
C LYS A 12 -27.19 20.58 -32.32
N ILE A 13 -26.21 20.94 -33.18
CA ILE A 13 -24.85 20.37 -33.12
C ILE A 13 -24.16 20.78 -31.81
N LEU A 14 -24.25 22.07 -31.45
CA LEU A 14 -23.65 22.56 -30.19
C LEU A 14 -24.22 21.85 -28.98
N PHE A 15 -25.54 21.66 -28.95
CA PHE A 15 -26.21 20.94 -27.87
C PHE A 15 -25.82 19.46 -27.82
N ALA A 16 -25.62 18.80 -28.99
CA ALA A 16 -25.16 17.43 -29.05
C ALA A 16 -23.71 17.29 -28.52
N VAL A 17 -22.83 18.22 -28.86
CA VAL A 17 -21.44 18.26 -28.34
C VAL A 17 -21.43 18.45 -26.82
N GLU A 18 -22.27 19.36 -26.32
CA GLU A 18 -22.40 19.61 -24.88
C GLU A 18 -22.82 18.34 -24.12
N ILE A 19 -23.78 17.58 -24.63
CA ILE A 19 -24.22 16.30 -24.06
C ILE A 19 -23.06 15.28 -24.07
N ILE A 20 -22.31 15.18 -25.17
CA ILE A 20 -21.19 14.25 -25.28
C ILE A 20 -20.12 14.59 -24.24
N VAL A 21 -19.76 15.87 -24.11
CA VAL A 21 -18.78 16.33 -23.11
C VAL A 21 -19.26 16.00 -21.68
N LEU A 22 -20.55 16.22 -21.42
CA LEU A 22 -21.15 15.90 -20.12
C LEU A 22 -21.07 14.39 -19.81
N LEU A 23 -21.38 13.54 -20.79
CA LEU A 23 -21.29 12.09 -20.64
C LEU A 23 -19.87 11.60 -20.40
N VAL A 24 -18.89 12.17 -21.11
CA VAL A 24 -17.45 11.88 -20.89
C VAL A 24 -17.03 12.29 -19.48
N PHE A 25 -17.49 13.45 -19.03
CA PHE A 25 -17.18 13.94 -17.68
C PHE A 25 -17.78 13.04 -16.58
N ILE A 26 -19.05 12.63 -16.72
CA ILE A 26 -19.70 11.69 -15.80
C ILE A 26 -18.99 10.33 -15.81
N GLY A 27 -18.61 9.82 -16.99
CA GLY A 27 -17.84 8.58 -17.11
C GLY A 27 -16.48 8.67 -16.43
N GLY A 28 -15.78 9.80 -16.58
CA GLY A 28 -14.52 10.08 -15.89
C GLY A 28 -14.66 10.10 -14.36
N LEU A 29 -15.69 10.75 -13.83
CA LEU A 29 -15.97 10.77 -12.41
C LEU A 29 -16.32 9.36 -11.86
N TYR A 30 -17.05 8.56 -12.64
CA TYR A 30 -17.36 7.18 -12.27
C TYR A 30 -16.11 6.32 -12.17
N VAL A 31 -15.22 6.40 -13.16
CA VAL A 31 -13.94 5.67 -13.14
C VAL A 31 -13.06 6.15 -12.01
N TYR A 32 -13.00 7.47 -11.76
CA TYR A 32 -12.25 8.03 -10.63
C TYR A 32 -12.78 7.53 -9.28
N GLY A 33 -14.09 7.50 -9.09
CA GLY A 33 -14.71 6.97 -7.87
C GLY A 33 -14.43 5.47 -7.65
N GLN A 34 -14.45 4.68 -8.73
CA GLN A 34 -14.08 3.26 -8.69
C GLN A 34 -12.61 3.06 -8.30
N LEU A 35 -11.72 3.89 -8.82
CA LEU A 35 -10.29 3.82 -8.53
C LEU A 35 -10.01 4.19 -7.07
N MET A 36 -10.60 5.29 -6.57
CA MET A 36 -10.50 5.71 -5.17
C MET A 36 -11.03 4.64 -4.22
N SER A 37 -12.19 4.05 -4.50
CA SER A 37 -12.76 2.98 -3.68
C SER A 37 -11.89 1.71 -3.62
N ARG A 38 -11.04 1.48 -4.61
CA ARG A 38 -10.06 0.38 -4.57
C ARG A 38 -8.82 0.75 -3.75
N MET A 39 -8.40 2.00 -3.80
CA MET A 39 -7.26 2.50 -3.01
C MET A 39 -7.59 2.55 -1.50
N ASP A 40 -8.82 2.88 -1.12
CA ASP A 40 -9.28 2.88 0.27
C ASP A 40 -9.26 1.49 0.94
N LYS A 41 -9.16 0.42 0.14
CA LYS A 41 -9.01 -0.94 0.66
C LYS A 41 -7.57 -1.27 1.10
N THR A 42 -6.61 -0.40 0.82
CA THR A 42 -5.24 -0.55 1.27
C THR A 42 -5.06 0.18 2.59
N ASN A 43 -4.91 -0.56 3.68
CA ASN A 43 -4.67 0.04 4.99
C ASN A 43 -3.18 0.41 5.12
N THR A 44 -2.87 1.70 5.00
CA THR A 44 -1.52 2.21 5.21
C THR A 44 -1.38 2.68 6.66
N GLN A 45 -0.56 2.00 7.43
CA GLN A 45 -0.24 2.39 8.81
C GLN A 45 1.18 2.95 8.86
N LYS A 46 1.34 4.09 9.55
CA LYS A 46 2.68 4.54 9.95
C LYS A 46 3.10 3.74 11.16
N LEU A 47 4.28 3.18 11.07
CA LEU A 47 4.85 2.40 12.16
C LEU A 47 5.14 3.30 13.36
N ASP A 48 4.84 2.79 14.54
CA ASP A 48 5.36 3.33 15.79
C ASP A 48 6.77 2.75 16.00
N THR A 49 7.78 3.51 15.62
CA THR A 49 9.20 3.09 15.69
C THR A 49 9.65 2.77 17.11
N GLN A 50 8.92 3.21 18.15
CA GLN A 50 9.24 2.89 19.54
C GLN A 50 8.87 1.46 19.93
N LYS A 51 7.98 0.82 19.17
CA LYS A 51 7.50 -0.55 19.43
C LYS A 51 8.19 -1.61 18.58
N VAL A 52 8.94 -1.19 17.57
CA VAL A 52 9.64 -2.09 16.67
C VAL A 52 11.06 -2.26 17.14
N GLN A 53 11.48 -3.49 17.41
CA GLN A 53 12.89 -3.78 17.69
C GLN A 53 13.66 -3.68 16.38
N VAL A 54 14.68 -2.85 16.36
CA VAL A 54 15.63 -2.71 15.26
C VAL A 54 16.95 -3.30 15.75
N ASN A 55 17.60 -4.08 14.90
CA ASN A 55 18.93 -4.61 15.18
C ASN A 55 19.91 -3.43 15.43
N GLU A 56 20.73 -3.52 16.49
CA GLU A 56 21.66 -2.45 16.88
C GLU A 56 22.63 -2.13 15.73
N GLU A 57 23.10 -3.12 14.99
CA GLU A 57 24.00 -2.93 13.85
C GLU A 57 23.33 -2.11 12.71
N VAL A 58 22.04 -2.35 12.46
CA VAL A 58 21.26 -1.57 11.48
C VAL A 58 21.03 -0.15 11.98
N GLN A 59 20.78 0.02 13.27
CA GLN A 59 20.61 1.35 13.88
C GLN A 59 21.91 2.16 13.76
N ASP A 60 23.05 1.57 14.02
CA ASP A 60 24.36 2.20 13.90
C ASP A 60 24.69 2.51 12.45
N ALA A 61 24.33 1.63 11.51
CA ALA A 61 24.49 1.87 10.08
C ALA A 61 23.62 3.04 9.58
N ILE A 62 22.41 3.19 10.08
CA ILE A 62 21.50 4.30 9.74
C ILE A 62 22.04 5.63 10.31
N ASN A 63 22.63 5.60 11.50
CA ASN A 63 23.16 6.79 12.18
C ASN A 63 24.56 7.21 11.68
N SER A 64 25.24 6.38 10.89
CA SER A 64 26.54 6.73 10.31
C SER A 64 26.39 7.77 9.20
N GLU A 65 27.30 8.76 9.15
CA GLU A 65 27.32 9.79 8.10
C GLU A 65 27.52 9.22 6.68
N ASP A 66 28.08 8.02 6.56
CA ASP A 66 28.31 7.28 5.32
C ASP A 66 27.16 6.30 4.97
N SER A 67 26.00 6.42 5.59
CA SER A 67 24.88 5.50 5.37
C SER A 67 24.40 5.54 3.92
N HIS A 68 24.67 4.48 3.16
CA HIS A 68 24.10 4.25 1.82
C HIS A 68 22.57 4.08 1.83
N LEU A 69 21.94 4.07 3.01
CA LEU A 69 20.51 3.96 3.23
C LEU A 69 19.81 5.33 3.28
N THR A 70 20.58 6.43 3.37
CA THR A 70 20.03 7.79 3.25
C THR A 70 19.49 7.97 1.83
N GLY A 71 18.25 8.45 1.73
CA GLY A 71 17.57 8.64 0.44
C GLY A 71 16.67 7.48 -0.02
N TYR A 72 16.52 6.44 0.79
CA TYR A 72 15.58 5.35 0.54
C TYR A 72 14.37 5.43 1.46
N THR A 73 13.21 5.06 0.93
CA THR A 73 11.99 4.81 1.70
C THR A 73 11.60 3.35 1.56
N THR A 74 11.49 2.65 2.67
CA THR A 74 11.14 1.21 2.68
C THR A 74 9.71 1.01 3.16
N TYR A 75 8.97 0.21 2.42
CA TYR A 75 7.61 -0.20 2.72
C TYR A 75 7.57 -1.70 2.92
N ALA A 76 6.90 -2.15 3.97
CA ALA A 76 6.53 -3.55 4.14
C ALA A 76 5.06 -3.75 3.76
N LEU A 77 4.81 -4.64 2.82
CA LEU A 77 3.50 -4.95 2.28
C LEU A 77 3.10 -6.35 2.76
N PHE A 78 1.98 -6.43 3.46
CA PHE A 78 1.44 -7.69 3.98
C PHE A 78 0.09 -7.98 3.33
N GLY A 79 -0.02 -9.10 2.64
CA GLY A 79 -1.29 -9.65 2.18
C GLY A 79 -1.83 -10.59 3.25
N ILE A 80 -2.92 -10.21 3.89
CA ILE A 80 -3.56 -10.99 4.96
C ILE A 80 -4.86 -11.63 4.45
N ASP A 81 -5.10 -12.90 4.80
CA ASP A 81 -6.40 -13.54 4.59
C ASP A 81 -7.36 -13.09 5.68
N SER A 82 -8.08 -12.02 5.41
CA SER A 82 -9.12 -11.52 6.31
C SER A 82 -10.51 -11.79 5.73
N ARG A 83 -11.28 -12.64 6.40
CA ARG A 83 -12.69 -12.86 6.10
C ARG A 83 -13.59 -11.73 6.61
N SER A 84 -13.02 -10.78 7.35
CA SER A 84 -13.72 -9.61 7.88
C SER A 84 -13.61 -8.43 6.91
N ALA A 85 -14.73 -7.75 6.66
CA ALA A 85 -14.76 -6.52 5.88
C ALA A 85 -13.97 -5.37 6.54
N ASN A 86 -13.71 -5.46 7.83
CA ASN A 86 -12.89 -4.52 8.58
C ASN A 86 -11.45 -5.04 8.59
N MET A 87 -10.58 -4.43 7.80
CA MET A 87 -9.15 -4.75 7.69
C MET A 87 -8.34 -4.38 8.95
N LYS A 88 -8.95 -4.36 10.12
CA LYS A 88 -8.23 -4.16 11.38
C LYS A 88 -7.64 -5.49 11.84
N PHE A 89 -6.39 -5.45 12.29
CA PHE A 89 -5.78 -6.59 12.97
C PHE A 89 -6.67 -7.01 14.15
N SER A 90 -7.11 -8.27 14.12
CA SER A 90 -7.99 -8.86 15.16
C SER A 90 -7.35 -10.04 15.89
N GLY A 91 -6.03 -10.28 15.67
CA GLY A 91 -5.37 -11.52 16.10
C GLY A 91 -5.69 -12.71 15.18
N ASN A 92 -4.82 -13.70 15.18
CA ASN A 92 -4.96 -14.95 14.40
C ASN A 92 -5.06 -14.81 12.86
N GLN A 93 -4.59 -13.69 12.30
CA GLN A 93 -4.52 -13.49 10.85
C GLN A 93 -3.08 -13.70 10.38
N ASN A 94 -2.84 -14.75 9.61
CA ASN A 94 -1.54 -14.96 8.99
C ASN A 94 -1.35 -14.03 7.78
N SER A 95 -0.12 -13.64 7.50
CA SER A 95 0.24 -12.97 6.26
C SER A 95 0.64 -14.01 5.21
N ASP A 96 -0.17 -14.15 4.15
CA ASP A 96 0.11 -15.09 3.07
C ASP A 96 1.11 -14.53 2.05
N THR A 97 1.26 -13.22 2.00
CA THR A 97 2.21 -12.50 1.15
C THR A 97 2.95 -11.47 1.98
N MET A 98 4.27 -11.45 1.84
CA MET A 98 5.14 -10.46 2.47
C MET A 98 6.13 -9.95 1.42
N ILE A 99 6.10 -8.65 1.15
CA ILE A 99 6.97 -8.00 0.18
C ILE A 99 7.56 -6.75 0.84
N ILE A 100 8.87 -6.61 0.72
CA ILE A 100 9.58 -5.39 1.07
C ILE A 100 9.83 -4.62 -0.22
N ALA A 101 9.42 -3.36 -0.26
CA ALA A 101 9.67 -2.44 -1.35
C ALA A 101 10.57 -1.31 -0.86
N SER A 102 11.79 -1.25 -1.38
CA SER A 102 12.73 -0.17 -1.11
C SER A 102 12.79 0.78 -2.30
N VAL A 103 12.43 2.03 -2.08
CA VAL A 103 12.34 3.08 -3.10
C VAL A 103 13.48 4.06 -2.92
N ASN A 104 14.31 4.24 -3.93
CA ASN A 104 15.26 5.34 -3.98
C ASN A 104 14.50 6.65 -4.22
N ASN A 105 14.62 7.60 -3.30
CA ASN A 105 13.86 8.86 -3.38
C ASN A 105 14.35 9.79 -4.49
N ASP A 106 15.60 9.63 -4.94
CA ASP A 106 16.22 10.46 -5.98
C ASP A 106 15.96 9.87 -7.38
N THR A 107 16.40 8.62 -7.61
CA THR A 107 16.31 7.96 -8.93
C THR A 107 14.92 7.38 -9.21
N LYS A 108 14.09 7.19 -8.17
CA LYS A 108 12.80 6.49 -8.22
C LYS A 108 12.90 5.00 -8.55
N ASP A 109 14.10 4.43 -8.48
CA ASP A 109 14.28 2.99 -8.61
C ASP A 109 13.61 2.26 -7.44
N VAL A 110 12.98 1.12 -7.74
CA VAL A 110 12.29 0.30 -6.75
C VAL A 110 12.90 -1.10 -6.73
N LYS A 111 13.32 -1.54 -5.57
CA LYS A 111 13.75 -2.92 -5.31
C LYS A 111 12.66 -3.64 -4.54
N LEU A 112 12.29 -4.84 -4.99
CA LEU A 112 11.29 -5.67 -4.33
C LEU A 112 11.93 -6.97 -3.85
N VAL A 113 11.67 -7.30 -2.58
CA VAL A 113 12.07 -8.57 -1.97
C VAL A 113 10.83 -9.27 -1.46
N SER A 114 10.60 -10.50 -1.90
CA SER A 114 9.48 -11.33 -1.44
C SER A 114 9.97 -12.35 -0.41
N ILE A 115 9.30 -12.42 0.71
CA ILE A 115 9.57 -13.38 1.79
C ILE A 115 8.56 -14.52 1.71
N TYR A 116 9.05 -15.76 1.61
CA TYR A 116 8.16 -16.91 1.60
C TYR A 116 7.52 -17.12 2.97
N ARG A 117 6.21 -17.27 2.98
CA ARG A 117 5.38 -17.38 4.19
C ARG A 117 5.80 -18.48 5.15
N ASP A 118 6.34 -19.59 4.61
CA ASP A 118 6.75 -20.78 5.38
C ASP A 118 8.24 -20.78 5.77
N THR A 119 8.97 -19.70 5.49
CA THR A 119 10.36 -19.56 5.90
C THR A 119 10.44 -19.55 7.43
N LEU A 120 11.34 -20.35 7.99
CA LEU A 120 11.62 -20.37 9.42
C LEU A 120 12.52 -19.18 9.77
N LEU A 121 11.98 -18.24 10.55
CA LEU A 121 12.66 -17.02 10.96
C LEU A 121 12.55 -16.82 12.47
N ASN A 122 13.50 -16.08 13.03
CA ASN A 122 13.42 -15.58 14.39
C ASN A 122 12.34 -14.48 14.46
N LEU A 123 11.29 -14.71 15.22
CA LEU A 123 10.19 -13.73 15.38
C LEU A 123 10.54 -12.59 16.34
N GLY A 124 11.70 -12.64 16.96
CA GLY A 124 12.16 -11.83 18.07
C GLY A 124 12.33 -12.66 19.35
N ASN A 125 13.23 -12.23 20.22
CA ASN A 125 13.52 -12.90 21.49
C ASN A 125 13.85 -14.41 21.35
N ASP A 126 14.59 -14.79 20.31
CA ASP A 126 15.00 -16.17 20.01
C ASP A 126 13.83 -17.16 19.82
N THR A 127 12.67 -16.65 19.48
CA THR A 127 11.50 -17.46 19.14
C THR A 127 11.44 -17.71 17.66
N TYR A 128 11.62 -18.95 17.22
CA TYR A 128 11.61 -19.33 15.80
C TYR A 128 10.25 -19.92 15.39
N SER A 129 9.70 -19.41 14.29
CA SER A 129 8.49 -19.95 13.68
C SER A 129 8.43 -19.58 12.19
N LYS A 130 7.34 -19.99 11.52
CA LYS A 130 7.09 -19.57 10.13
C LYS A 130 6.89 -18.06 10.07
N ALA A 131 7.45 -17.41 9.05
CA ALA A 131 7.38 -15.98 8.87
C ALA A 131 5.94 -15.42 8.92
N ASN A 132 4.97 -16.15 8.34
CA ASN A 132 3.57 -15.73 8.35
C ASN A 132 2.93 -15.67 9.74
N ALA A 133 3.46 -16.43 10.70
CA ALA A 133 2.96 -16.45 12.07
C ALA A 133 3.24 -15.15 12.83
N ALA A 134 4.29 -14.42 12.45
CA ALA A 134 4.62 -13.15 13.09
C ALA A 134 3.44 -12.17 13.06
N TYR A 135 2.77 -12.07 11.90
CA TYR A 135 1.61 -11.20 11.76
C TYR A 135 0.42 -11.66 12.64
N ALA A 136 0.21 -12.98 12.77
CA ALA A 136 -0.85 -13.53 13.63
C ALA A 136 -0.61 -13.27 15.12
N TYR A 137 0.65 -13.23 15.57
CA TYR A 137 1.00 -13.04 16.97
C TYR A 137 0.93 -11.58 17.43
N GLY A 138 1.34 -10.63 16.60
CA GLY A 138 1.41 -9.23 17.01
C GLY A 138 1.17 -8.22 15.89
N GLY A 139 0.53 -8.64 14.79
CA GLY A 139 0.18 -7.77 13.68
C GLY A 139 1.39 -7.25 12.91
N PRO A 140 1.25 -6.08 12.26
CA PRO A 140 2.31 -5.52 11.43
C PRO A 140 3.57 -5.19 12.24
N GLU A 141 3.46 -4.78 13.49
CA GLU A 141 4.60 -4.43 14.35
C GLU A 141 5.48 -5.66 14.60
N GLN A 142 4.89 -6.80 14.94
CA GLN A 142 5.62 -8.05 15.15
C GLN A 142 6.22 -8.59 13.85
N ALA A 143 5.49 -8.48 12.75
CA ALA A 143 6.00 -8.89 11.45
C ALA A 143 7.23 -8.07 11.01
N ILE A 144 7.24 -6.76 11.28
CA ILE A 144 8.40 -5.92 11.00
C ILE A 144 9.56 -6.20 11.96
N THR A 145 9.30 -6.44 13.24
CA THR A 145 10.34 -6.89 14.20
C THR A 145 11.01 -8.16 13.68
N MET A 146 10.24 -9.14 13.22
CA MET A 146 10.77 -10.35 12.60
C MET A 146 11.64 -10.03 11.37
N LEU A 147 11.18 -9.15 10.46
CA LEU A 147 11.94 -8.77 9.28
C LEU A 147 13.27 -8.10 9.67
N ASN A 148 13.25 -7.15 10.58
CA ASN A 148 14.46 -6.46 11.07
C ASN A 148 15.43 -7.39 11.82
N THR A 149 14.93 -8.46 12.44
CA THR A 149 15.79 -9.42 13.17
C THR A 149 16.53 -10.35 12.22
N ASN A 150 16.00 -10.61 11.01
CA ASN A 150 16.53 -11.63 10.10
C ASN A 150 17.09 -11.08 8.79
N LEU A 151 16.88 -9.81 8.50
CA LEU A 151 17.36 -9.16 7.27
C LEU A 151 18.33 -8.06 7.64
N ASP A 152 19.53 -8.12 7.06
CA ASP A 152 20.59 -7.11 7.17
C ASP A 152 20.37 -5.96 6.18
#